data_7016fb69b428fa552e82f7e138a3bfac
#
_entry.id   7016fb69b428fa552e82f7e138a3bfac
#
_cell.length_a   1.000
_cell.length_b   1.000
_cell.length_c   1.000
_cell.angle_alpha   90.00
_cell.angle_beta   90.00
_cell.angle_gamma   90.00
#
_symmetry.space_group_name_H-M   'P 1'
#
loop_
_entity.id
_entity.type
_entity.pdbx_description
1 polymer ?
#
loop_
_entity_poly.entity_id
_entity_poly.type
_entity_poly.pdbx_seq_one_letter_code
_entity_poly.pdbx_strand_id
1 'polypeptide(L)'
;MAVKGGTYSDGHPLDTVQFLECKVILRPERIRSPKSFLEFGQKVARTAAKHGVGFDTKKVGKHPLRVREVVFLDTKDFRLYNEAFILRLRLPYEDGFPVGDPEVVFKFRHPDMQRAASMDVRPDVSGDFLIKFKSEALPLKDEIGGLRLLYSHNVEFGLSTVQRTDPTSWHTLAEIFPALANLRGSSGEHVKLVSDVIVEEVLQELGVLDFGKGITGKSNVALWRVPGAHRALVGEFSFQLKFKRFDELHQKAKKRCEDFFRALQRDVRDWVSLGTTKTGAVYRFRGNAPNAHE
;
A
#
# COMPACT_ATOMS: atom_id res chain seq x y z
N MET A 1 -3.31 -22.91 -5.71
CA MET A 1 -4.63 -23.40 -5.26
C MET A 1 -5.46 -22.18 -4.95
N ALA A 2 -6.72 -22.13 -5.37
CA ALA A 2 -7.63 -21.04 -5.01
C ALA A 2 -7.81 -20.95 -3.48
N VAL A 3 -8.01 -19.76 -2.96
CA VAL A 3 -8.45 -19.55 -1.57
C VAL A 3 -9.80 -20.26 -1.44
N LYS A 4 -9.82 -21.40 -0.77
CA LYS A 4 -11.00 -22.30 -0.75
C LYS A 4 -12.24 -21.56 -0.27
N GLY A 5 -13.24 -21.43 -1.15
CA GLY A 5 -14.61 -21.06 -0.83
C GLY A 5 -14.86 -19.59 -0.51
N GLY A 6 -13.98 -18.66 -0.93
CA GLY A 6 -14.19 -17.22 -0.75
C GLY A 6 -14.50 -16.49 -2.05
N THR A 7 -15.43 -15.54 -1.97
CA THR A 7 -15.75 -14.63 -3.08
C THR A 7 -15.80 -13.19 -2.59
N TYR A 8 -15.51 -12.25 -3.48
CA TYR A 8 -15.81 -10.83 -3.27
C TYR A 8 -17.32 -10.60 -3.25
N SER A 9 -17.74 -9.41 -2.82
CA SER A 9 -19.17 -9.03 -2.81
C SER A 9 -19.85 -9.07 -4.19
N ASP A 10 -19.06 -9.00 -5.26
CA ASP A 10 -19.53 -9.11 -6.65
C ASP A 10 -19.51 -10.56 -7.21
N GLY A 11 -19.20 -11.54 -6.35
CA GLY A 11 -19.21 -12.98 -6.68
C GLY A 11 -17.91 -13.50 -7.31
N HIS A 12 -16.88 -12.65 -7.53
CA HIS A 12 -15.59 -13.10 -8.06
C HIS A 12 -14.79 -13.85 -7.00
N PRO A 13 -14.02 -14.89 -7.38
CA PRO A 13 -13.15 -15.61 -6.45
C PRO A 13 -12.09 -14.69 -5.82
N LEU A 14 -11.80 -14.91 -4.55
CA LEU A 14 -10.81 -14.10 -3.80
C LEU A 14 -9.37 -14.26 -4.32
N ASP A 15 -9.08 -15.31 -5.05
CA ASP A 15 -7.79 -15.54 -5.71
C ASP A 15 -7.63 -14.79 -7.03
N THR A 16 -8.65 -14.05 -7.47
CA THR A 16 -8.62 -13.25 -8.69
C THR A 16 -8.19 -11.81 -8.39
N VAL A 17 -7.15 -11.33 -9.08
CA VAL A 17 -6.68 -9.95 -8.96
C VAL A 17 -7.76 -8.99 -9.46
N GLN A 18 -8.18 -8.05 -8.61
CA GLN A 18 -9.16 -7.01 -8.94
C GLN A 18 -8.57 -5.59 -8.96
N PHE A 19 -7.34 -5.42 -8.53
CA PHE A 19 -6.71 -4.10 -8.45
C PHE A 19 -5.33 -4.13 -9.07
N LEU A 20 -5.02 -3.11 -9.87
CA LEU A 20 -3.65 -2.78 -10.26
C LEU A 20 -3.28 -1.47 -9.58
N GLU A 21 -2.27 -1.50 -8.73
CA GLU A 21 -1.74 -0.34 -8.03
C GLU A 21 -0.33 -0.04 -8.52
N CYS A 22 -0.15 1.07 -9.20
CA CYS A 22 1.15 1.53 -9.67
C CYS A 22 1.75 2.52 -8.66
N LYS A 23 2.99 2.30 -8.25
CA LYS A 23 3.67 3.09 -7.20
C LYS A 23 5.04 3.55 -7.67
N VAL A 24 5.33 4.83 -7.51
CA VAL A 24 6.66 5.39 -7.67
C VAL A 24 7.11 5.94 -6.32
N ILE A 25 8.17 5.40 -5.79
CA ILE A 25 8.76 5.89 -4.54
C ILE A 25 9.51 7.17 -4.84
N LEU A 26 9.27 8.19 -4.03
CA LEU A 26 9.81 9.52 -4.20
C LEU A 26 10.82 9.85 -3.10
N ARG A 27 11.80 10.64 -3.46
CA ARG A 27 12.77 11.22 -2.54
C ARG A 27 12.07 12.18 -1.59
N PRO A 28 12.08 11.92 -0.27
CA PRO A 28 11.30 12.73 0.68
C PRO A 28 11.76 14.17 0.75
N GLU A 29 13.03 14.46 0.48
CA GLU A 29 13.60 15.83 0.45
C GLU A 29 13.01 16.72 -0.66
N ARG A 30 12.32 16.14 -1.64
CA ARG A 30 11.59 16.88 -2.67
C ARG A 30 10.23 17.36 -2.21
N ILE A 31 9.68 16.77 -1.12
CA ILE A 31 8.35 17.09 -0.60
C ILE A 31 8.51 17.92 0.67
N ARG A 32 8.66 19.23 0.51
CA ARG A 32 8.98 20.17 1.61
C ARG A 32 7.78 20.99 2.09
N SER A 33 6.72 21.04 1.31
CA SER A 33 5.53 21.85 1.60
C SER A 33 4.33 21.34 0.81
N PRO A 34 3.10 21.78 1.11
CA PRO A 34 1.93 21.48 0.29
C PRO A 34 2.09 21.84 -1.20
N LYS A 35 2.88 22.88 -1.52
CA LYS A 35 3.19 23.25 -2.91
C LYS A 35 3.92 22.15 -3.66
N SER A 36 4.78 21.38 -2.98
CA SER A 36 5.52 20.28 -3.60
C SER A 36 4.58 19.19 -4.14
N PHE A 37 3.46 18.94 -3.48
CA PHE A 37 2.45 18.01 -3.99
C PHE A 37 1.82 18.52 -5.30
N LEU A 38 1.52 19.82 -5.36
CA LEU A 38 0.98 20.45 -6.59
C LEU A 38 1.99 20.46 -7.73
N GLU A 39 3.25 20.75 -7.44
CA GLU A 39 4.34 20.69 -8.43
C GLU A 39 4.49 19.29 -9.02
N PHE A 40 4.42 18.26 -8.17
CA PHE A 40 4.45 16.88 -8.63
C PHE A 40 3.20 16.55 -9.48
N GLY A 41 2.02 16.99 -9.06
CA GLY A 41 0.78 16.87 -9.83
C GLY A 41 0.86 17.48 -11.23
N GLN A 42 1.53 18.64 -11.38
CA GLN A 42 1.78 19.26 -12.69
C GLN A 42 2.72 18.40 -13.56
N LYS A 43 3.71 17.72 -12.97
CA LYS A 43 4.57 16.77 -13.70
C LYS A 43 3.74 15.57 -14.19
N VAL A 44 2.88 15.01 -13.32
CA VAL A 44 1.94 13.93 -13.68
C VAL A 44 1.04 14.35 -14.85
N ALA A 45 0.46 15.55 -14.77
CA ALA A 45 -0.41 16.08 -15.82
C ALA A 45 0.31 16.21 -17.18
N ARG A 46 1.55 16.69 -17.17
CA ARG A 46 2.36 16.82 -18.40
C ARG A 46 2.67 15.47 -19.03
N THR A 47 3.08 14.48 -18.21
CA THR A 47 3.33 13.12 -18.70
C THR A 47 2.05 12.48 -19.22
N ALA A 48 0.92 12.64 -18.51
CA ALA A 48 -0.38 12.14 -18.93
C ALA A 48 -0.77 12.68 -20.33
N ALA A 49 -0.66 13.99 -20.53
CA ALA A 49 -0.96 14.62 -21.82
C ALA A 49 -0.09 14.08 -22.96
N LYS A 50 1.22 13.89 -22.74
CA LYS A 50 2.15 13.33 -23.74
C LYS A 50 1.79 11.91 -24.17
N HIS A 51 1.18 11.13 -23.27
CA HIS A 51 0.85 9.71 -23.51
C HIS A 51 -0.65 9.47 -23.80
N GLY A 52 -1.42 10.53 -24.06
CA GLY A 52 -2.85 10.43 -24.35
C GLY A 52 -3.67 9.85 -23.20
N VAL A 53 -3.23 10.10 -21.97
CA VAL A 53 -3.95 9.76 -20.74
C VAL A 53 -4.73 10.97 -20.26
N GLY A 54 -6.04 10.83 -20.08
CA GLY A 54 -6.86 11.86 -19.46
C GLY A 54 -6.44 12.07 -18.01
N PHE A 55 -6.48 13.33 -17.54
CA PHE A 55 -6.19 13.62 -16.12
C PHE A 55 -7.17 14.67 -15.61
N ASP A 56 -8.18 14.21 -14.85
CA ASP A 56 -9.18 15.07 -14.23
C ASP A 56 -8.71 15.54 -12.87
N THR A 57 -8.38 16.81 -12.76
CA THR A 57 -7.90 17.47 -11.55
C THR A 57 -8.97 18.36 -10.89
N LYS A 58 -10.23 18.31 -11.32
CA LYS A 58 -11.29 19.21 -10.85
C LYS A 58 -11.50 19.21 -9.33
N LYS A 59 -11.07 18.14 -8.66
CA LYS A 59 -11.15 18.02 -7.20
C LYS A 59 -9.83 18.31 -6.49
N VAL A 60 -8.73 18.55 -7.24
CA VAL A 60 -7.42 18.81 -6.64
C VAL A 60 -7.43 20.15 -5.91
N GLY A 61 -6.90 20.14 -4.70
CA GLY A 61 -6.85 21.35 -3.85
C GLY A 61 -8.18 21.76 -3.24
N LYS A 62 -9.29 21.09 -3.57
CA LYS A 62 -10.61 21.33 -2.93
C LYS A 62 -10.77 20.58 -1.61
N HIS A 63 -9.93 19.58 -1.36
CA HIS A 63 -9.90 18.84 -0.11
C HIS A 63 -8.61 19.16 0.64
N PRO A 64 -8.67 19.31 1.96
CA PRO A 64 -7.49 19.46 2.78
C PRO A 64 -6.57 18.26 2.62
N LEU A 65 -5.30 18.43 2.97
CA LEU A 65 -4.37 17.31 3.10
C LEU A 65 -4.92 16.32 4.11
N ARG A 66 -5.01 15.06 3.73
CA ARG A 66 -5.38 14.01 4.67
C ARG A 66 -4.15 13.61 5.48
N VAL A 67 -4.33 13.54 6.78
CA VAL A 67 -3.30 13.10 7.71
C VAL A 67 -3.77 11.84 8.41
N ARG A 68 -2.88 10.87 8.57
CA ARG A 68 -3.14 9.70 9.40
C ARG A 68 -1.85 9.17 10.03
N GLU A 69 -1.98 8.60 11.19
CA GLU A 69 -0.92 7.79 11.77
C GLU A 69 -0.91 6.39 11.17
N VAL A 70 0.29 5.85 11.02
CA VAL A 70 0.53 4.47 10.55
C VAL A 70 1.51 3.82 11.49
N VAL A 71 1.06 2.74 12.12
CA VAL A 71 1.84 1.93 13.06
C VAL A 71 2.08 0.56 12.44
N PHE A 72 3.32 0.11 12.39
CA PHE A 72 3.68 -1.25 12.00
C PHE A 72 3.99 -2.07 13.24
N LEU A 73 3.46 -3.28 13.28
CA LEU A 73 3.65 -4.23 14.38
C LEU A 73 4.33 -5.49 13.85
N ASP A 74 5.38 -5.94 14.55
CA ASP A 74 6.08 -7.18 14.25
C ASP A 74 6.76 -7.72 15.51
N THR A 75 7.22 -8.96 15.48
CA THR A 75 8.08 -9.50 16.52
C THR A 75 9.46 -8.82 16.50
N LYS A 76 10.24 -9.01 17.55
CA LYS A 76 11.59 -8.43 17.67
C LYS A 76 12.50 -8.81 16.48
N ASP A 77 12.32 -10.01 15.94
CA ASP A 77 13.13 -10.60 14.84
C ASP A 77 12.44 -10.44 13.48
N PHE A 78 11.39 -9.59 13.39
CA PHE A 78 10.67 -9.32 12.15
C PHE A 78 10.06 -10.56 11.51
N ARG A 79 9.46 -11.44 12.32
CA ARG A 79 8.91 -12.72 11.86
C ARG A 79 7.82 -12.56 10.81
N LEU A 80 6.88 -11.60 11.02
CA LEU A 80 5.85 -11.33 10.03
C LEU A 80 6.50 -10.89 8.70
N TYR A 81 7.42 -9.93 8.77
CA TYR A 81 8.07 -9.40 7.58
C TYR A 81 8.92 -10.44 6.85
N ASN A 82 9.63 -11.30 7.58
CA ASN A 82 10.43 -12.39 7.01
C ASN A 82 9.58 -13.42 6.26
N GLU A 83 8.34 -13.62 6.70
CA GLU A 83 7.37 -14.54 6.10
C GLU A 83 6.39 -13.84 5.14
N ALA A 84 6.76 -12.66 4.66
CA ALA A 84 6.00 -11.86 3.69
C ALA A 84 4.67 -11.30 4.21
N PHE A 85 4.45 -11.28 5.53
CA PHE A 85 3.31 -10.65 6.16
C PHE A 85 3.63 -9.22 6.63
N ILE A 86 2.61 -8.40 6.70
CA ILE A 86 2.67 -7.03 7.19
C ILE A 86 1.42 -6.78 8.03
N LEU A 87 1.61 -6.42 9.30
CA LEU A 87 0.54 -5.98 10.19
C LEU A 87 0.72 -4.51 10.48
N ARG A 88 -0.34 -3.72 10.27
CA ARG A 88 -0.31 -2.30 10.57
C ARG A 88 -1.66 -1.78 11.04
N LEU A 89 -1.62 -0.71 11.82
CA LEU A 89 -2.78 0.09 12.18
C LEU A 89 -2.70 1.44 11.44
N ARG A 90 -3.87 1.98 11.11
CA ARG A 90 -4.01 3.31 10.55
C ARG A 90 -5.06 4.08 11.35
N LEU A 91 -4.72 5.26 11.78
CA LEU A 91 -5.63 6.16 12.49
C LEU A 91 -5.75 7.47 11.72
N PRO A 92 -6.87 7.74 11.07
CA PRO A 92 -7.08 9.01 10.38
C PRO A 92 -7.24 10.17 11.35
N TYR A 93 -6.85 11.35 10.89
CA TYR A 93 -6.99 12.61 11.60
C TYR A 93 -7.82 13.58 10.77
N GLU A 94 -8.69 14.33 11.43
CA GLU A 94 -9.45 15.44 10.88
C GLU A 94 -9.27 16.65 11.79
N ASP A 95 -8.87 17.78 11.22
CA ASP A 95 -8.58 19.02 11.95
C ASP A 95 -7.66 18.85 13.17
N GLY A 96 -6.70 17.92 13.07
CA GLY A 96 -5.72 17.64 14.14
C GLY A 96 -6.18 16.66 15.21
N PHE A 97 -7.38 16.11 15.10
CA PHE A 97 -7.92 15.13 16.05
C PHE A 97 -8.04 13.74 15.41
N PRO A 98 -7.76 12.66 16.16
CA PRO A 98 -8.02 11.31 15.68
C PRO A 98 -9.52 11.09 15.50
N VAL A 99 -9.90 10.46 14.39
CA VAL A 99 -11.32 10.22 14.06
C VAL A 99 -11.56 8.77 13.66
N GLY A 100 -12.73 8.27 14.05
CA GLY A 100 -13.17 6.92 13.70
C GLY A 100 -12.44 5.81 14.45
N ASP A 101 -12.71 4.58 14.01
CA ASP A 101 -12.08 3.38 14.53
C ASP A 101 -10.74 3.14 13.80
N PRO A 102 -9.63 2.87 14.51
CA PRO A 102 -8.38 2.53 13.86
C PRO A 102 -8.54 1.34 12.91
N GLU A 103 -8.04 1.47 11.69
CA GLU A 103 -8.09 0.41 10.68
C GLU A 103 -6.94 -0.56 10.87
N VAL A 104 -7.25 -1.83 11.12
CA VAL A 104 -6.28 -2.93 11.07
C VAL A 104 -6.09 -3.34 9.62
N VAL A 105 -4.84 -3.43 9.18
CA VAL A 105 -4.49 -3.93 7.86
C VAL A 105 -3.51 -5.08 8.02
N PHE A 106 -3.96 -6.28 7.68
CA PHE A 106 -3.11 -7.45 7.58
C PHE A 106 -2.92 -7.81 6.11
N LYS A 107 -1.68 -8.07 5.72
CA LYS A 107 -1.32 -8.21 4.31
C LYS A 107 -0.27 -9.29 4.13
N PHE A 108 -0.47 -10.15 3.13
CA PHE A 108 0.56 -11.01 2.56
C PHE A 108 1.00 -10.45 1.21
N ARG A 109 2.33 -10.31 0.97
CA ARG A 109 2.87 -9.74 -0.28
C ARG A 109 4.03 -10.58 -0.81
N HIS A 110 3.91 -11.04 -2.06
CA HIS A 110 4.90 -11.93 -2.67
C HIS A 110 5.08 -11.64 -4.17
N PRO A 111 6.27 -11.84 -4.76
CA PRO A 111 6.46 -11.72 -6.21
C PRO A 111 5.78 -12.83 -7.02
N ASP A 112 5.59 -14.01 -6.44
CA ASP A 112 4.86 -15.10 -7.06
C ASP A 112 3.34 -14.90 -6.86
N MET A 113 2.62 -14.78 -7.99
CA MET A 113 1.18 -14.57 -7.99
C MET A 113 0.42 -15.76 -7.41
N GLN A 114 0.83 -17.00 -7.72
CA GLN A 114 0.12 -18.19 -7.26
C GLN A 114 0.25 -18.35 -5.75
N ARG A 115 1.45 -18.10 -5.22
CA ARG A 115 1.68 -18.10 -3.76
C ARG A 115 0.85 -17.00 -3.07
N ALA A 116 0.78 -15.80 -3.65
CA ALA A 116 -0.05 -14.74 -3.11
C ALA A 116 -1.54 -15.07 -3.20
N ALA A 117 -1.99 -15.65 -4.33
CA ALA A 117 -3.38 -16.06 -4.53
C ALA A 117 -3.85 -17.16 -3.57
N SER A 118 -2.95 -18.07 -3.19
CA SER A 118 -3.27 -19.19 -2.29
C SER A 118 -3.30 -18.79 -0.80
N MET A 119 -2.84 -17.58 -0.46
CA MET A 119 -2.77 -17.13 0.93
C MET A 119 -4.13 -16.58 1.38
N ASP A 120 -4.74 -17.25 2.34
CA ASP A 120 -5.99 -16.79 2.96
C ASP A 120 -5.66 -15.83 4.13
N VAL A 121 -5.92 -14.55 3.94
CA VAL A 121 -5.67 -13.50 4.94
C VAL A 121 -6.91 -13.15 5.76
N ARG A 122 -8.03 -13.86 5.59
CA ARG A 122 -9.27 -13.58 6.32
C ARG A 122 -9.04 -13.69 7.82
N PRO A 123 -9.55 -12.72 8.60
CA PRO A 123 -9.44 -12.75 10.05
C PRO A 123 -10.60 -13.54 10.67
N ASP A 124 -10.37 -14.05 11.86
CA ASP A 124 -11.43 -14.53 12.76
C ASP A 124 -11.89 -13.39 13.68
N VAL A 125 -12.78 -12.56 13.18
CA VAL A 125 -13.37 -11.41 13.90
C VAL A 125 -14.88 -11.40 13.74
N SER A 126 -15.57 -10.74 14.66
CA SER A 126 -17.04 -10.70 14.69
C SER A 126 -17.67 -9.65 13.77
N GLY A 127 -16.86 -8.77 13.15
CA GLY A 127 -17.33 -7.66 12.32
C GLY A 127 -17.04 -7.85 10.84
N ASP A 128 -17.45 -6.85 10.05
CA ASP A 128 -17.19 -6.80 8.63
C ASP A 128 -15.71 -6.56 8.34
N PHE A 129 -15.22 -7.17 7.28
CA PHE A 129 -13.89 -6.96 6.75
C PHE A 129 -13.88 -6.85 5.22
N LEU A 130 -12.91 -6.12 4.70
CA LEU A 130 -12.73 -5.92 3.27
C LEU A 130 -11.46 -6.62 2.79
N ILE A 131 -11.61 -7.55 1.84
CA ILE A 131 -10.47 -8.21 1.18
C ILE A 131 -10.17 -7.54 -0.15
N LYS A 132 -8.89 -7.43 -0.47
CA LYS A 132 -8.40 -6.92 -1.75
C LYS A 132 -7.22 -7.77 -2.23
N PHE A 133 -7.34 -8.38 -3.38
CA PHE A 133 -6.19 -8.98 -4.05
C PHE A 133 -5.68 -8.04 -5.13
N LYS A 134 -4.42 -7.62 -4.99
CA LYS A 134 -3.82 -6.57 -5.82
C LYS A 134 -2.59 -7.09 -6.57
N SER A 135 -2.44 -6.63 -7.80
CA SER A 135 -1.15 -6.54 -8.48
C SER A 135 -0.55 -5.16 -8.21
N GLU A 136 0.67 -5.10 -7.70
CA GLU A 136 1.41 -3.86 -7.39
C GLU A 136 2.57 -3.71 -8.37
N ALA A 137 2.52 -2.69 -9.23
CA ALA A 137 3.60 -2.35 -10.15
C ALA A 137 4.51 -1.30 -9.52
N LEU A 138 5.80 -1.62 -9.41
CA LEU A 138 6.84 -0.74 -8.88
C LEU A 138 7.96 -0.56 -9.93
N PRO A 139 8.78 0.50 -9.86
CA PRO A 139 10.03 0.56 -10.61
C PRO A 139 10.92 -0.64 -10.34
N LEU A 140 11.83 -0.95 -11.23
CA LEU A 140 12.94 -1.85 -10.92
C LEU A 140 13.76 -1.29 -9.75
N LYS A 141 14.52 -2.15 -9.08
CA LYS A 141 15.28 -1.74 -7.88
C LYS A 141 16.47 -0.81 -8.21
N ASP A 142 16.97 -0.88 -9.40
CA ASP A 142 18.21 -0.27 -9.87
C ASP A 142 18.06 0.53 -11.17
N GLU A 143 16.89 0.47 -11.82
CA GLU A 143 16.67 1.10 -13.12
C GLU A 143 15.36 1.89 -13.20
N ILE A 144 15.44 3.10 -13.74
CA ILE A 144 14.29 3.98 -14.01
C ILE A 144 13.67 3.65 -15.37
N GLY A 145 12.33 3.56 -15.39
CA GLY A 145 11.57 3.28 -16.61
C GLY A 145 11.28 1.80 -16.84
N GLY A 146 11.78 0.92 -15.97
CA GLY A 146 11.36 -0.46 -15.87
C GLY A 146 10.18 -0.65 -14.90
N LEU A 147 9.67 -1.87 -14.80
CA LEU A 147 8.69 -2.23 -13.78
C LEU A 147 8.88 -3.67 -13.30
N ARG A 148 8.58 -3.90 -12.03
CA ARG A 148 8.42 -5.22 -11.43
C ARG A 148 7.05 -5.33 -10.78
N LEU A 149 6.54 -6.55 -10.66
CA LEU A 149 5.25 -6.83 -10.07
C LEU A 149 5.43 -7.53 -8.71
N LEU A 150 4.61 -7.12 -7.76
CA LEU A 150 4.33 -7.85 -6.53
C LEU A 150 2.83 -8.10 -6.45
N TYR A 151 2.45 -9.16 -5.81
CA TYR A 151 1.05 -9.50 -5.59
C TYR A 151 0.76 -9.49 -4.11
N SER A 152 -0.39 -8.95 -3.73
CA SER A 152 -0.73 -8.84 -2.32
C SER A 152 -2.19 -9.10 -2.04
N HIS A 153 -2.44 -10.04 -1.13
CA HIS A 153 -3.70 -10.16 -0.44
C HIS A 153 -3.70 -9.24 0.78
N ASN A 154 -4.72 -8.40 0.89
CA ASN A 154 -4.92 -7.51 2.03
C ASN A 154 -6.29 -7.78 2.64
N VAL A 155 -6.36 -7.74 3.96
CA VAL A 155 -7.63 -7.57 4.67
C VAL A 155 -7.58 -6.30 5.48
N GLU A 156 -8.71 -5.58 5.53
CA GLU A 156 -8.88 -4.30 6.22
C GLU A 156 -10.16 -4.38 7.07
N PHE A 157 -10.09 -4.04 8.37
CA PHE A 157 -11.22 -4.02 9.29
C PHE A 157 -10.98 -3.06 10.47
N GLY A 158 -12.03 -2.70 11.20
CA GLY A 158 -11.91 -1.82 12.37
C GLY A 158 -11.29 -2.53 13.58
N LEU A 159 -10.43 -1.85 14.31
CA LEU A 159 -9.79 -2.39 15.52
C LEU A 159 -10.81 -2.80 16.59
N SER A 160 -11.94 -2.09 16.67
CA SER A 160 -13.03 -2.41 17.61
C SER A 160 -13.64 -3.80 17.42
N THR A 161 -13.46 -4.41 16.24
CA THR A 161 -13.90 -5.79 15.99
C THR A 161 -13.02 -6.85 16.63
N VAL A 162 -11.82 -6.47 17.10
CA VAL A 162 -10.88 -7.36 17.80
C VAL A 162 -11.28 -7.48 19.27
N GLN A 163 -12.14 -8.43 19.56
CA GLN A 163 -12.61 -8.71 20.93
C GLN A 163 -11.76 -9.82 21.55
N ARG A 164 -10.49 -9.53 21.80
CA ARG A 164 -9.52 -10.50 22.38
C ARG A 164 -8.74 -9.84 23.52
N THR A 165 -8.44 -10.63 24.54
CA THR A 165 -7.50 -10.26 25.58
C THR A 165 -6.09 -10.34 24.99
N ASP A 166 -5.26 -9.33 25.26
CA ASP A 166 -3.88 -9.24 24.79
C ASP A 166 -3.71 -9.44 23.26
N PRO A 167 -4.25 -8.53 22.43
CA PRO A 167 -4.21 -8.65 20.96
C PRO A 167 -2.80 -8.54 20.37
N THR A 168 -1.78 -8.26 21.17
CA THR A 168 -0.38 -8.19 20.75
C THR A 168 0.38 -9.49 20.95
N SER A 169 -0.16 -10.44 21.71
CA SER A 169 0.50 -11.75 21.88
C SER A 169 0.47 -12.53 20.56
N TRP A 170 1.54 -13.27 20.27
CA TRP A 170 1.62 -14.11 19.07
C TRP A 170 0.48 -15.13 19.00
N HIS A 171 0.11 -15.72 20.15
CA HIS A 171 -0.97 -16.68 20.24
C HIS A 171 -2.31 -16.06 19.79
N THR A 172 -2.66 -14.92 20.36
CA THR A 172 -3.89 -14.19 19.98
C THR A 172 -3.86 -13.71 18.53
N LEU A 173 -2.71 -13.29 18.02
CA LEU A 173 -2.60 -12.93 16.61
C LEU A 173 -2.82 -14.11 15.67
N ALA A 174 -2.34 -15.31 16.04
CA ALA A 174 -2.58 -16.52 15.26
C ALA A 174 -4.05 -16.99 15.33
N GLU A 175 -4.78 -16.66 16.41
CA GLU A 175 -6.24 -16.84 16.48
C GLU A 175 -6.96 -15.83 15.56
N ILE A 176 -6.58 -14.56 15.61
CA ILE A 176 -7.18 -13.52 14.77
C ILE A 176 -6.87 -13.76 13.28
N PHE A 177 -5.64 -14.19 12.97
CA PHE A 177 -5.18 -14.44 11.60
C PHE A 177 -4.75 -15.89 11.44
N PRO A 178 -5.66 -16.81 11.06
CA PRO A 178 -5.35 -18.23 10.89
C PRO A 178 -4.19 -18.51 9.91
N ALA A 179 -3.90 -17.58 9.00
CA ALA A 179 -2.73 -17.65 8.12
C ALA A 179 -1.39 -17.76 8.89
N LEU A 180 -1.34 -17.29 10.13
CA LEU A 180 -0.15 -17.34 11.00
C LEU A 180 -0.01 -18.65 11.78
N ALA A 181 -1.04 -19.50 11.79
CA ALA A 181 -1.06 -20.72 12.64
C ALA A 181 0.10 -21.69 12.33
N ASN A 182 0.60 -21.70 11.09
CA ASN A 182 1.72 -22.53 10.68
C ASN A 182 3.10 -21.91 10.98
N LEU A 183 3.13 -20.65 11.41
CA LEU A 183 4.36 -19.97 11.81
C LEU A 183 4.61 -20.24 13.30
N ARG A 184 5.74 -20.85 13.61
CA ARG A 184 6.08 -21.15 15.00
C ARG A 184 6.39 -19.85 15.76
N GLY A 185 5.57 -19.53 16.75
CA GLY A 185 5.84 -18.49 17.74
C GLY A 185 6.50 -19.06 18.98
N SER A 186 7.23 -18.22 19.70
CA SER A 186 7.75 -18.57 21.02
C SER A 186 6.67 -18.33 22.10
N SER A 187 6.64 -19.13 23.15
CA SER A 187 5.74 -18.88 24.29
C SER A 187 6.02 -17.49 24.88
N GLY A 188 4.98 -16.68 25.06
CA GLY A 188 5.10 -15.31 25.58
C GLY A 188 5.63 -14.28 24.57
N GLU A 189 5.75 -14.62 23.29
CA GLU A 189 6.13 -13.68 22.26
C GLU A 189 5.01 -12.67 21.95
N HIS A 190 5.40 -11.42 21.79
CA HIS A 190 4.48 -10.32 21.44
C HIS A 190 5.01 -9.55 20.24
N VAL A 191 4.10 -9.03 19.42
CA VAL A 191 4.45 -8.01 18.43
C VAL A 191 4.60 -6.67 19.12
N LYS A 192 5.50 -5.87 18.58
CA LYS A 192 5.86 -4.54 19.07
C LYS A 192 5.91 -3.55 17.91
N LEU A 193 5.96 -2.29 18.27
CA LEU A 193 6.15 -1.21 17.31
C LEU A 193 7.47 -1.39 16.55
N VAL A 194 7.38 -1.52 15.24
CA VAL A 194 8.56 -1.66 14.36
C VAL A 194 9.42 -0.42 14.44
N SER A 195 10.72 -0.60 14.69
CA SER A 195 11.70 0.48 14.81
C SER A 195 11.35 1.54 15.88
N ASP A 196 10.43 1.26 16.80
CA ASP A 196 9.88 2.20 17.79
C ASP A 196 9.40 3.53 17.15
N VAL A 197 8.78 3.44 15.97
CA VAL A 197 8.38 4.60 15.18
C VAL A 197 6.90 4.56 14.85
N ILE A 198 6.20 5.64 15.21
CA ILE A 198 4.89 5.97 14.65
C ILE A 198 5.15 6.84 13.42
N VAL A 199 4.53 6.50 12.30
CA VAL A 199 4.66 7.26 11.06
C VAL A 199 3.43 8.14 10.87
N GLU A 200 3.63 9.40 10.56
CA GLU A 200 2.58 10.26 10.06
C GLU A 200 2.61 10.25 8.52
N GLU A 201 1.49 9.87 7.91
CA GLU A 201 1.29 10.00 6.47
C GLU A 201 0.49 11.26 6.17
N VAL A 202 1.09 12.15 5.38
CA VAL A 202 0.40 13.30 4.78
C VAL A 202 0.13 12.98 3.33
N LEU A 203 -1.14 13.00 2.91
CA LEU A 203 -1.59 12.54 1.60
C LEU A 203 -2.44 13.58 0.89
N GLN A 204 -2.13 13.80 -0.40
CA GLN A 204 -2.90 14.65 -1.32
C GLN A 204 -3.43 13.81 -2.48
N GLU A 205 -4.73 13.86 -2.71
CA GLU A 205 -5.32 13.37 -3.96
C GLU A 205 -4.97 14.34 -5.10
N LEU A 206 -4.42 13.82 -6.20
CA LEU A 206 -4.00 14.62 -7.36
C LEU A 206 -5.05 14.65 -8.47
N GLY A 207 -5.94 13.69 -8.52
CA GLY A 207 -6.97 13.58 -9.55
C GLY A 207 -7.14 12.15 -10.06
N VAL A 208 -7.92 12.03 -11.13
CA VAL A 208 -8.25 10.76 -11.75
C VAL A 208 -7.58 10.66 -13.12
N LEU A 209 -6.77 9.64 -13.30
CA LEU A 209 -6.16 9.25 -14.58
C LEU A 209 -7.17 8.42 -15.37
N ASP A 210 -7.35 8.73 -16.65
CA ASP A 210 -8.21 7.97 -17.58
C ASP A 210 -7.36 7.37 -18.70
N PHE A 211 -7.27 6.05 -18.69
CA PHE A 211 -6.52 5.27 -19.69
C PHE A 211 -7.38 4.86 -20.89
N GLY A 212 -8.64 5.31 -20.92
CA GLY A 212 -9.62 4.96 -21.93
C GLY A 212 -10.32 3.63 -21.67
N LYS A 213 -11.40 3.37 -22.43
CA LYS A 213 -12.20 2.14 -22.30
C LYS A 213 -12.78 1.90 -20.90
N GLY A 214 -13.11 2.98 -20.19
CA GLY A 214 -13.65 2.92 -18.82
C GLY A 214 -12.61 2.60 -17.74
N ILE A 215 -11.32 2.50 -18.08
CA ILE A 215 -10.26 2.21 -17.14
C ILE A 215 -9.73 3.53 -16.56
N THR A 216 -10.10 3.79 -15.33
CA THR A 216 -9.69 5.00 -14.60
C THR A 216 -9.01 4.66 -13.28
N GLY A 217 -8.14 5.54 -12.81
CA GLY A 217 -7.44 5.36 -11.53
C GLY A 217 -7.33 6.65 -10.73
N LYS A 218 -7.70 6.59 -9.45
CA LYS A 218 -7.41 7.68 -8.52
C LYS A 218 -5.93 7.73 -8.25
N SER A 219 -5.36 8.93 -8.32
CA SER A 219 -3.93 9.16 -8.08
C SER A 219 -3.72 10.01 -6.83
N ASN A 220 -2.69 9.64 -6.07
CA ASN A 220 -2.32 10.28 -4.82
C ASN A 220 -0.81 10.48 -4.76
N VAL A 221 -0.40 11.50 -4.02
CA VAL A 221 0.98 11.65 -3.56
C VAL A 221 0.98 11.72 -2.04
N ALA A 222 1.93 11.04 -1.42
CA ALA A 222 2.03 10.98 0.04
C ALA A 222 3.47 11.24 0.49
N LEU A 223 3.60 11.83 1.66
CA LEU A 223 4.84 11.93 2.42
C LEU A 223 4.66 11.16 3.73
N TRP A 224 5.59 10.28 4.04
CA TRP A 224 5.72 9.65 5.34
C TRP A 224 6.84 10.31 6.12
N ARG A 225 6.54 10.69 7.36
CA ARG A 225 7.49 11.35 8.27
C ARG A 225 7.33 10.83 9.70
N VAL A 226 8.36 11.02 10.51
CA VAL A 226 8.31 10.77 11.96
C VAL A 226 7.86 12.04 12.65
N PRO A 227 6.71 12.03 13.36
CA PRO A 227 6.28 13.17 14.17
C PRO A 227 7.34 13.56 15.22
N GLY A 228 7.40 14.82 15.55
CA GLY A 228 8.33 15.35 16.56
C GLY A 228 9.76 15.53 16.05
N ALA A 229 10.33 14.56 15.36
CA ALA A 229 11.66 14.69 14.75
C ALA A 229 11.63 15.42 13.39
N HIS A 230 10.45 15.68 12.85
CA HIS A 230 10.22 16.24 11.51
C HIS A 230 11.03 15.56 10.39
N ARG A 231 11.46 14.33 10.63
CA ARG A 231 12.27 13.56 9.69
C ARG A 231 11.37 12.92 8.65
N ALA A 232 11.46 13.38 7.42
CA ALA A 232 10.85 12.75 6.29
C ALA A 232 11.51 11.39 5.99
N LEU A 233 10.71 10.34 5.83
CA LEU A 233 11.19 8.97 5.58
C LEU A 233 11.17 8.63 4.10
N VAL A 234 10.03 8.85 3.44
CA VAL A 234 9.79 8.43 2.07
C VAL A 234 8.59 9.18 1.50
N GLY A 235 8.68 9.53 0.23
CA GLY A 235 7.53 9.96 -0.57
C GLY A 235 7.00 8.81 -1.43
N GLU A 236 5.76 8.89 -1.87
CA GLU A 236 5.18 7.95 -2.83
C GLU A 236 4.14 8.66 -3.68
N PHE A 237 4.25 8.45 -4.97
CA PHE A 237 3.12 8.64 -5.89
C PHE A 237 2.49 7.28 -6.17
N SER A 238 1.17 7.22 -6.14
CA SER A 238 0.45 6.00 -6.51
C SER A 238 -0.83 6.32 -7.26
N PHE A 239 -1.24 5.39 -8.13
CA PHE A 239 -2.59 5.37 -8.67
C PHE A 239 -3.09 3.92 -8.69
N GLN A 240 -4.40 3.75 -8.47
CA GLN A 240 -5.02 2.44 -8.39
C GLN A 240 -6.16 2.34 -9.38
N LEU A 241 -6.12 1.30 -10.21
CA LEU A 241 -7.19 0.86 -11.09
C LEU A 241 -7.98 -0.23 -10.38
N LYS A 242 -9.30 -0.21 -10.53
CA LYS A 242 -10.18 -1.31 -10.14
C LYS A 242 -10.85 -1.87 -11.40
N PHE A 243 -10.86 -3.19 -11.53
CA PHE A 243 -11.52 -3.91 -12.61
C PHE A 243 -12.20 -5.14 -12.02
N LYS A 244 -13.31 -5.56 -12.63
CA LYS A 244 -14.03 -6.72 -12.15
C LYS A 244 -13.27 -8.02 -12.42
N ARG A 245 -12.62 -8.11 -13.60
CA ARG A 245 -11.79 -9.25 -14.00
C ARG A 245 -10.54 -8.75 -14.69
N PHE A 246 -9.43 -9.46 -14.48
CA PHE A 246 -8.15 -9.08 -15.08
C PHE A 246 -8.16 -9.20 -16.62
N ASP A 247 -8.88 -10.16 -17.15
CA ASP A 247 -9.06 -10.36 -18.59
C ASP A 247 -9.97 -9.31 -19.25
N GLU A 248 -10.78 -8.59 -18.48
CA GLU A 248 -11.57 -7.45 -18.96
C GLU A 248 -10.73 -6.19 -19.18
N LEU A 249 -9.49 -6.18 -18.72
CA LEU A 249 -8.59 -5.05 -18.89
C LEU A 249 -8.21 -4.90 -20.37
N HIS A 250 -8.85 -3.97 -21.07
CA HIS A 250 -8.65 -3.77 -22.50
C HIS A 250 -7.17 -3.55 -22.84
N GLN A 251 -6.61 -4.32 -23.78
CA GLN A 251 -5.18 -4.34 -24.08
C GLN A 251 -4.59 -2.94 -24.39
N LYS A 252 -5.34 -2.10 -25.12
CA LYS A 252 -4.89 -0.72 -25.39
C LYS A 252 -4.83 0.15 -24.13
N ALA A 253 -5.77 -0.01 -23.18
CA ALA A 253 -5.76 0.72 -21.92
C ALA A 253 -4.62 0.21 -21.03
N LYS A 254 -4.39 -1.11 -20.97
CA LYS A 254 -3.26 -1.72 -20.25
C LYS A 254 -1.93 -1.18 -20.79
N LYS A 255 -1.73 -1.22 -22.11
CA LYS A 255 -0.52 -0.69 -22.73
C LYS A 255 -0.32 0.79 -22.42
N ARG A 256 -1.37 1.61 -22.53
CA ARG A 256 -1.30 3.04 -22.21
C ARG A 256 -0.95 3.29 -20.74
N CYS A 257 -1.49 2.50 -19.82
CA CYS A 257 -1.16 2.56 -18.41
C CYS A 257 0.33 2.23 -18.17
N GLU A 258 0.84 1.17 -18.78
CA GLU A 258 2.25 0.79 -18.69
C GLU A 258 3.17 1.85 -19.29
N ASP A 259 2.88 2.32 -20.51
CA ASP A 259 3.66 3.35 -21.20
C ASP A 259 3.72 4.63 -20.36
N PHE A 260 2.58 5.07 -19.82
CA PHE A 260 2.51 6.21 -18.89
C PHE A 260 3.35 5.98 -17.63
N PHE A 261 3.24 4.82 -17.00
CA PHE A 261 3.97 4.52 -15.75
C PHE A 261 5.48 4.51 -15.96
N ARG A 262 5.95 3.95 -17.08
CA ARG A 262 7.36 3.95 -17.46
C ARG A 262 7.86 5.36 -17.81
N ALA A 263 7.07 6.14 -18.55
CA ALA A 263 7.40 7.50 -18.95
C ALA A 263 7.43 8.44 -17.73
N LEU A 264 6.46 8.32 -16.82
CA LEU A 264 6.42 9.14 -15.61
C LEU A 264 7.71 8.98 -14.79
N GLN A 265 8.20 7.77 -14.62
CA GLN A 265 9.46 7.54 -13.90
C GLN A 265 10.64 8.32 -14.52
N ARG A 266 10.71 8.39 -15.87
CA ARG A 266 11.76 9.13 -16.59
C ARG A 266 11.57 10.65 -16.48
N ASP A 267 10.33 11.12 -16.64
CA ASP A 267 9.98 12.55 -16.59
C ASP A 267 10.18 13.15 -15.19
N VAL A 268 10.10 12.31 -14.13
CA VAL A 268 10.30 12.74 -12.74
C VAL A 268 11.54 12.09 -12.09
N ARG A 269 12.53 11.71 -12.88
CA ARG A 269 13.72 10.98 -12.43
C ARG A 269 14.43 11.60 -11.22
N ASP A 270 14.41 12.92 -11.13
CA ASP A 270 14.98 13.70 -10.04
C ASP A 270 14.18 13.57 -8.71
N TRP A 271 12.96 13.04 -8.78
CA TRP A 271 12.11 12.73 -7.64
C TRP A 271 12.14 11.26 -7.25
N VAL A 272 12.54 10.38 -8.16
CA VAL A 272 12.46 8.93 -7.93
C VAL A 272 13.52 8.47 -6.95
N SER A 273 13.12 7.62 -6.00
CA SER A 273 13.99 6.82 -5.14
C SER A 273 13.81 5.36 -5.50
N LEU A 274 14.89 4.68 -5.88
CA LEU A 274 14.88 3.25 -6.22
C LEU A 274 15.29 2.39 -5.01
N GLY A 275 15.01 1.09 -5.10
CA GLY A 275 15.48 0.10 -4.14
C GLY A 275 14.78 0.11 -2.78
N THR A 276 13.70 0.88 -2.61
CA THR A 276 12.95 0.92 -1.35
C THR A 276 11.43 0.91 -1.58
N THR A 277 10.69 0.65 -0.51
CA THR A 277 9.24 0.80 -0.43
C THR A 277 8.88 1.58 0.85
N LYS A 278 7.64 2.04 0.98
CA LYS A 278 7.19 2.69 2.23
C LYS A 278 7.39 1.78 3.44
N THR A 279 7.00 0.51 3.31
CA THR A 279 7.18 -0.49 4.37
C THR A 279 8.65 -0.66 4.71
N GLY A 280 9.50 -0.89 3.71
CA GLY A 280 10.93 -1.07 3.92
C GLY A 280 11.61 0.15 4.54
N ALA A 281 11.15 1.36 4.23
CA ALA A 281 11.67 2.58 4.85
C ALA A 281 11.44 2.60 6.37
N VAL A 282 10.28 2.08 6.85
CA VAL A 282 9.98 1.98 8.29
C VAL A 282 10.78 0.86 8.93
N TYR A 283 10.79 -0.32 8.33
CA TYR A 283 11.52 -1.46 8.87
C TYR A 283 13.03 -1.20 8.97
N ARG A 284 13.59 -0.46 8.01
CA ARG A 284 15.03 -0.10 7.98
C ARG A 284 15.36 1.23 8.67
N PHE A 285 14.41 1.86 9.34
CA PHE A 285 14.64 3.16 9.97
C PHE A 285 15.78 3.14 10.99
N ARG A 286 15.96 2.05 11.73
CA ARG A 286 17.08 1.83 12.66
C ARG A 286 18.18 0.92 12.10
N GLY A 287 18.18 0.61 10.83
CA GLY A 287 19.30 0.00 10.11
C GLY A 287 19.35 -1.53 10.05
N ASN A 288 18.50 -2.27 10.77
CA ASN A 288 18.71 -3.70 10.97
C ASN A 288 17.62 -4.63 10.41
N ALA A 289 16.76 -4.16 9.52
CA ALA A 289 15.70 -4.99 8.98
C ALA A 289 16.17 -5.88 7.82
N PRO A 290 15.63 -7.09 7.71
CA PRO A 290 15.90 -7.98 6.60
C PRO A 290 15.40 -7.40 5.27
N ASN A 291 16.01 -7.83 4.16
CA ASN A 291 15.60 -7.48 2.80
C ASN A 291 14.59 -8.50 2.22
N ALA A 292 13.78 -9.11 3.08
CA ALA A 292 12.81 -10.08 2.62
C ALA A 292 11.86 -9.48 1.58
N HIS A 293 11.42 -10.14 0.62
CA HIS A 293 10.31 -9.92 -0.32
C HIS A 293 10.07 -8.49 -0.90
N GLU A 294 11.03 -7.59 -0.87
CA GLU A 294 10.92 -6.25 -1.51
C GLU A 294 11.66 -6.15 -2.83
#